data_ae47bc4ddc96fa283504ac5e3ca9b940
#
_entry.id   ae47bc4ddc96fa283504ac5e3ca9b940
#
_cell.length_a   1.000
_cell.length_b   1.000
_cell.length_c   1.000
_cell.angle_alpha   90.00
_cell.angle_beta   90.00
_cell.angle_gamma   90.00
#
_symmetry.space_group_name_H-M   'P 1'
#
loop_
_entity.id
_entity.type
_entity.pdbx_description
1 polymer ?
#
loop_
_entity_poly.entity_id
_entity_poly.type
_entity_poly.pdbx_seq_one_letter_code
_entity_poly.pdbx_strand_id
1 'polypeptide(L)'
;MLTFHPIKINLLLQELHQTLKVFYGDRLTNLILFGSYARRNATEDSDIDILIVLQDPISPGDEILRISALKTDLNLKYDELISVTPISEIDYQTRSTPLLENIRREGIFL
;
A
#
# COMPACT_ATOMS: atom_id res chain seq x y z
N MET A 1 -19.65 14.29 2.84
CA MET A 1 -19.32 13.67 4.14
C MET A 1 -18.53 12.41 3.91
N LEU A 2 -17.43 12.25 4.64
CA LEU A 2 -16.63 11.03 4.54
C LEU A 2 -17.36 9.88 5.22
N THR A 3 -17.41 8.73 4.57
CA THR A 3 -18.12 7.55 5.05
C THR A 3 -17.20 6.45 5.57
N PHE A 4 -15.87 6.65 5.49
CA PHE A 4 -14.91 5.69 6.01
C PHE A 4 -14.73 5.89 7.52
N HIS A 5 -14.20 4.85 8.18
CA HIS A 5 -13.97 4.83 9.62
C HIS A 5 -12.49 5.10 9.90
N PRO A 6 -12.11 6.33 10.33
CA PRO A 6 -10.69 6.69 10.49
C PRO A 6 -9.93 5.78 11.45
N ILE A 7 -10.56 5.39 12.57
CA ILE A 7 -9.92 4.52 13.55
C ILE A 7 -9.66 3.13 12.95
N LYS A 8 -10.64 2.57 12.27
CA LYS A 8 -10.50 1.27 11.60
C LYS A 8 -9.40 1.31 10.56
N ILE A 9 -9.36 2.34 9.73
CA ILE A 9 -8.34 2.46 8.69
C ILE A 9 -6.95 2.61 9.30
N ASN A 10 -6.80 3.40 10.34
CA ASN A 10 -5.51 3.55 11.02
C ASN A 10 -5.02 2.22 11.61
N LEU A 11 -5.90 1.46 12.23
CA LEU A 11 -5.55 0.14 12.76
C LEU A 11 -5.15 -0.82 11.64
N LEU A 12 -5.88 -0.81 10.53
CA LEU A 12 -5.56 -1.62 9.37
C LEU A 12 -4.16 -1.27 8.84
N LEU A 13 -3.87 0.02 8.67
CA LEU A 13 -2.59 0.46 8.14
C LEU A 13 -1.43 0.11 9.07
N GLN A 14 -1.62 0.22 10.38
CA GLN A 14 -0.62 -0.20 11.36
C GLN A 14 -0.34 -1.70 11.27
N GLU A 15 -1.39 -2.50 11.19
CA GLU A 15 -1.24 -3.95 11.09
C GLU A 15 -0.61 -4.35 9.76
N LEU A 16 -1.01 -3.71 8.67
CA LEU A 16 -0.41 -3.95 7.35
C LEU A 16 1.09 -3.65 7.37
N HIS A 17 1.47 -2.49 7.93
CA HIS A 17 2.87 -2.10 8.03
C HIS A 17 3.66 -3.13 8.83
N GLN A 18 3.16 -3.52 9.99
CA GLN A 18 3.83 -4.50 10.85
C GLN A 18 3.96 -5.86 10.16
N THR A 19 2.88 -6.31 9.53
CA THR A 19 2.86 -7.59 8.83
C THR A 19 3.86 -7.63 7.68
N LEU A 20 3.88 -6.57 6.86
CA LEU A 20 4.81 -6.50 5.73
C LEU A 20 6.26 -6.33 6.18
N LYS A 21 6.49 -5.60 7.27
CA LYS A 21 7.82 -5.44 7.83
C LYS A 21 8.39 -6.78 8.31
N VAL A 22 7.56 -7.59 8.95
CA VAL A 22 7.97 -8.94 9.36
C VAL A 22 8.21 -9.82 8.14
N PHE A 23 7.32 -9.75 7.14
CA PHE A 23 7.39 -10.60 5.96
C PHE A 23 8.61 -10.30 5.10
N TYR A 24 8.87 -9.03 4.82
CA TYR A 24 9.96 -8.61 3.92
C TYR A 24 11.26 -8.28 4.65
N GLY A 25 11.19 -7.94 5.93
CA GLY A 25 12.37 -7.51 6.66
C GLY A 25 13.02 -6.29 6.00
N ASP A 26 14.34 -6.35 5.84
CA ASP A 26 15.12 -5.25 5.28
C ASP A 26 14.85 -4.97 3.80
N ARG A 27 14.18 -5.89 3.11
CA ARG A 27 13.77 -5.65 1.73
C ARG A 27 12.71 -4.56 1.60
N LEU A 28 11.91 -4.34 2.63
CA LEU A 28 10.88 -3.29 2.61
C LEU A 28 11.54 -1.94 2.86
N THR A 29 11.64 -1.11 1.83
CA THR A 29 12.27 0.20 1.95
C THR A 29 11.27 1.31 2.24
N ASN A 30 10.09 1.23 1.65
CA ASN A 30 9.02 2.20 1.90
C ASN A 30 7.65 1.56 1.72
N LEU A 31 6.68 2.09 2.45
CA LEU A 31 5.28 1.74 2.31
C LEU A 31 4.50 3.04 2.21
N ILE A 32 3.76 3.23 1.13
CA ILE A 32 3.14 4.52 0.83
C ILE A 32 1.67 4.33 0.55
N LEU A 33 0.84 5.05 1.30
CA LEU A 33 -0.60 5.15 1.04
C LEU A 33 -0.81 6.19 -0.05
N PHE A 34 -1.57 5.85 -1.09
CA PHE A 34 -1.91 6.80 -2.14
C PHE A 34 -3.37 6.65 -2.52
N GLY A 35 -3.81 7.36 -3.54
CA GLY A 35 -5.19 7.31 -3.99
C GLY A 35 -6.14 8.09 -3.09
N SER A 36 -7.41 7.72 -3.08
CA SER A 36 -8.46 8.51 -2.44
C SER A 36 -8.30 8.65 -0.92
N TYR A 37 -7.77 7.62 -0.24
CA TYR A 37 -7.53 7.73 1.20
C TYR A 37 -6.42 8.74 1.51
N ALA A 38 -5.38 8.79 0.69
CA ALA A 38 -4.31 9.78 0.86
C ALA A 38 -4.82 11.20 0.59
N ARG A 39 -5.69 11.36 -0.39
CA ARG A 39 -6.30 12.66 -0.74
C ARG A 39 -7.43 13.07 0.20
N ARG A 40 -7.84 12.21 1.13
CA ARG A 40 -8.94 12.45 2.07
C ARG A 40 -10.29 12.62 1.39
N ASN A 41 -10.48 11.95 0.26
CA ASN A 41 -11.78 11.95 -0.44
C ASN A 41 -12.33 10.53 -0.64
N ALA A 42 -11.91 9.60 0.21
CA ALA A 42 -12.38 8.22 0.16
C ALA A 42 -13.85 8.11 0.54
N THR A 43 -14.51 7.13 -0.08
CA THR A 43 -15.89 6.75 0.23
C THR A 43 -15.90 5.28 0.67
N GLU A 44 -17.08 4.76 1.00
CA GLU A 44 -17.23 3.34 1.36
C GLU A 44 -16.75 2.38 0.28
N ASP A 45 -16.82 2.82 -0.98
CA ASP A 45 -16.44 1.99 -2.12
C ASP A 45 -14.98 2.15 -2.52
N SER A 46 -14.23 3.00 -1.83
CA SER A 46 -12.82 3.24 -2.16
C SER A 46 -11.93 2.10 -1.71
N ASP A 47 -11.00 1.70 -2.57
CA ASP A 47 -9.93 0.78 -2.19
C ASP A 47 -8.86 1.52 -1.41
N ILE A 48 -8.13 0.80 -0.58
CA ILE A 48 -6.96 1.32 0.12
C ILE A 48 -5.75 1.02 -0.76
N ASP A 49 -5.21 2.05 -1.42
CA ASP A 49 -4.13 1.90 -2.39
C ASP A 49 -2.77 2.02 -1.70
N ILE A 50 -1.97 0.96 -1.80
CA ILE A 50 -0.66 0.87 -1.14
C ILE A 50 0.43 0.59 -2.17
N LEU A 51 1.46 1.43 -2.17
CA LEU A 51 2.69 1.17 -2.92
C LEU A 51 3.70 0.53 -1.98
N ILE A 52 4.21 -0.63 -2.39
CA ILE A 52 5.22 -1.36 -1.62
C ILE A 52 6.54 -1.23 -2.35
N VAL A 53 7.47 -0.48 -1.78
CA VAL A 53 8.80 -0.28 -2.38
C VAL A 53 9.76 -1.26 -1.75
N LEU A 54 10.36 -2.10 -2.60
CA LEU A 54 11.24 -3.20 -2.17
C LEU A 54 12.62 -3.05 -2.78
N GLN A 55 13.63 -3.57 -2.06
CA GLN A 55 14.99 -3.66 -2.60
C GLN A 55 15.02 -4.55 -3.83
N ASP A 56 15.82 -4.16 -4.81
CA ASP A 56 16.03 -4.92 -6.02
C ASP A 56 16.80 -6.21 -5.74
N PRO A 57 16.62 -7.24 -6.58
CA PRO A 57 15.68 -7.30 -7.69
C PRO A 57 14.28 -7.76 -7.22
N ILE A 58 13.24 -7.36 -7.96
CA ILE A 58 11.90 -7.87 -7.69
C ILE A 58 11.20 -8.25 -9.00
N SER A 59 10.22 -9.15 -8.86
CA SER A 59 9.25 -9.46 -9.89
C SER A 59 7.88 -9.07 -9.36
N PRO A 60 7.30 -7.94 -9.80
CA PRO A 60 6.06 -7.42 -9.19
C PRO A 60 4.92 -8.43 -9.14
N GLY A 61 4.72 -9.21 -10.21
CA GLY A 61 3.68 -10.23 -10.23
C GLY A 61 3.90 -11.31 -9.17
N ASP A 62 5.15 -11.76 -8.99
CA ASP A 62 5.47 -12.74 -7.97
C ASP A 62 5.25 -12.18 -6.57
N GLU A 63 5.57 -10.91 -6.35
CA GLU A 63 5.35 -10.28 -5.05
C GLU A 63 3.87 -10.17 -4.72
N ILE A 64 3.02 -9.85 -5.70
CA ILE A 64 1.57 -9.83 -5.50
C ILE A 64 1.07 -11.21 -5.05
N LEU A 65 1.54 -12.28 -5.70
CA LEU A 65 1.16 -13.64 -5.33
C LEU A 65 1.65 -14.01 -3.92
N ARG A 66 2.88 -13.61 -3.58
CA ARG A 66 3.47 -13.96 -2.28
C ARG A 66 2.73 -13.34 -1.11
N ILE A 67 2.17 -12.13 -1.28
CA ILE A 67 1.46 -11.43 -0.19
C ILE A 67 -0.05 -11.56 -0.28
N SER A 68 -0.57 -12.32 -1.25
CA SER A 68 -2.02 -12.40 -1.47
C SER A 68 -2.78 -12.94 -0.24
N ALA A 69 -2.23 -13.93 0.46
CA ALA A 69 -2.87 -14.46 1.66
C ALA A 69 -2.90 -13.43 2.79
N LEU A 70 -1.79 -12.73 3.00
CA LEU A 70 -1.72 -11.66 4.01
C LEU A 70 -2.73 -10.57 3.73
N LYS A 71 -2.81 -10.14 2.48
CA LYS A 71 -3.77 -9.12 2.06
C LYS A 71 -5.20 -9.57 2.27
N THR A 72 -5.52 -10.80 1.88
CA THR A 72 -6.86 -11.36 2.03
C THR A 72 -7.28 -11.43 3.49
N ASP A 73 -6.37 -11.87 4.36
CA ASP A 73 -6.64 -11.92 5.80
C ASP A 73 -6.99 -10.55 6.36
N LEU A 74 -6.25 -9.51 5.97
CA LEU A 74 -6.53 -8.15 6.42
C LEU A 74 -7.82 -7.61 5.81
N ASN A 75 -8.09 -7.90 4.54
CA ASN A 75 -9.34 -7.51 3.90
C ASN A 75 -10.54 -8.08 4.67
N LEU A 76 -10.48 -9.35 5.04
CA LEU A 76 -11.55 -10.00 5.78
C LEU A 76 -11.68 -9.45 7.20
N LYS A 77 -10.54 -9.25 7.86
CA LYS A 77 -10.53 -8.76 9.26
C LYS A 77 -11.15 -7.39 9.39
N TYR A 78 -10.86 -6.50 8.45
CA TYR A 78 -11.28 -5.10 8.53
C TYR A 78 -12.45 -4.75 7.63
N ASP A 79 -12.94 -5.72 6.85
CA ASP A 79 -14.03 -5.49 5.87
C ASP A 79 -13.68 -4.32 4.93
N GLU A 80 -12.48 -4.39 4.35
CA GLU A 80 -11.96 -3.38 3.41
C GLU A 80 -11.25 -4.08 2.25
N LEU A 81 -11.02 -3.37 1.15
CA LEU A 81 -10.23 -3.86 0.03
C LEU A 81 -8.92 -3.11 -0.05
N ILE A 82 -7.82 -3.84 0.09
CA ILE A 82 -6.47 -3.31 -0.06
C ILE A 82 -5.99 -3.65 -1.46
N SER A 83 -5.52 -2.64 -2.19
CA SER A 83 -4.91 -2.79 -3.50
C SER A 83 -3.41 -2.50 -3.36
N VAL A 84 -2.56 -3.48 -3.69
CA VAL A 84 -1.12 -3.36 -3.52
C VAL A 84 -0.43 -3.25 -4.86
N THR A 85 0.57 -2.38 -4.93
CA THR A 85 1.42 -2.19 -6.11
C THR A 85 2.88 -2.32 -5.68
N PRO A 86 3.51 -3.48 -5.90
CA PRO A 86 4.94 -3.63 -5.63
C PRO A 86 5.79 -2.92 -6.69
N ILE A 87 6.85 -2.27 -6.26
CA ILE A 87 7.81 -1.62 -7.16
C ILE A 87 9.21 -1.75 -6.55
N SER A 88 10.23 -1.85 -7.42
CA SER A 88 11.61 -1.84 -6.93
C SER A 88 12.02 -0.44 -6.49
N GLU A 89 12.97 -0.38 -5.56
CA GLU A 89 13.51 0.90 -5.10
C GLU A 89 14.10 1.71 -6.26
N ILE A 90 14.83 1.04 -7.15
CA ILE A 90 15.44 1.72 -8.31
C ILE A 90 14.35 2.32 -9.20
N ASP A 91 13.32 1.54 -9.53
CA ASP A 91 12.23 2.03 -10.36
C ASP A 91 11.47 3.18 -9.67
N TYR A 92 11.24 3.07 -8.37
CA TYR A 92 10.58 4.14 -7.62
C TYR A 92 11.38 5.44 -7.69
N GLN A 93 12.71 5.36 -7.61
CA GLN A 93 13.59 6.54 -7.63
C GLN A 93 13.78 7.13 -9.01
N THR A 94 13.76 6.30 -10.06
CA THR A 94 14.19 6.72 -11.40
C THR A 94 13.08 6.85 -12.43
N ARG A 95 11.98 6.11 -12.27
CA ARG A 95 10.89 6.15 -13.26
C ARG A 95 9.99 7.36 -13.03
N SER A 96 9.49 7.90 -14.15
CA SER A 96 8.56 9.02 -14.13
C SER A 96 7.33 8.62 -14.94
N THR A 97 6.29 8.22 -14.24
CA THR A 97 4.99 7.88 -14.82
C THR A 97 3.93 8.75 -14.16
N PRO A 98 2.75 8.94 -14.79
CA PRO A 98 1.68 9.72 -14.14
C PRO A 98 1.34 9.19 -12.75
N LEU A 99 1.29 7.87 -12.57
CA LEU A 99 1.02 7.27 -11.26
C LEU A 99 2.08 7.65 -10.24
N LEU A 100 3.37 7.48 -10.57
CA LEU A 100 4.46 7.78 -9.64
C LEU A 100 4.55 9.26 -9.32
N GLU A 101 4.29 10.13 -10.32
CA GLU A 101 4.24 11.57 -10.06
C GLU A 101 3.14 11.92 -9.05
N ASN A 102 1.96 11.32 -9.21
CA ASN A 102 0.87 11.53 -8.26
C ASN A 102 1.22 11.01 -6.87
N ILE A 103 1.85 9.85 -6.79
CA ILE A 103 2.25 9.28 -5.50
C ILE A 103 3.28 10.15 -4.81
N ARG A 104 4.27 10.69 -5.54
CA ARG A 104 5.27 11.57 -4.96
C ARG A 104 4.66 12.86 -4.43
N ARG A 105 3.61 13.35 -5.07
CA ARG A 105 2.94 14.59 -4.68
C ARG A 105 1.95 14.39 -3.52
N GLU A 106 1.21 13.28 -3.52
CA GLU A 106 0.07 13.07 -2.64
C GLU A 106 0.26 11.94 -1.62
N GLY A 107 1.23 11.05 -1.85
CA GLY A 107 1.40 9.85 -1.04
C GLY A 107 1.79 10.14 0.40
N ILE A 108 1.36 9.25 1.28
CA ILE A 108 1.66 9.34 2.71
C ILE A 108 2.53 8.14 3.08
N PHE A 109 3.73 8.40 3.56
CA PHE A 109 4.62 7.34 4.04
C PHE A 109 4.07 6.76 5.34
N LEU A 110 4.01 5.45 5.39
CA LEU A 110 3.54 4.73 6.57
C LEU A 110 4.69 4.28 7.46
#